data_47abddf96baf8472be584d8041a706cd
#
_entry.id   47abddf96baf8472be584d8041a706cd
#
_cell.length_a   1.000
_cell.length_b   1.000
_cell.length_c   1.000
_cell.angle_alpha   90.00
_cell.angle_beta   90.00
_cell.angle_gamma   90.00
#
_symmetry.space_group_name_H-M   'P 1'
#
loop_
_entity.id
_entity.type
_entity.pdbx_description
1 polymer ?
#
loop_
_entity_poly.entity_id
_entity_poly.type
_entity_poly.pdbx_seq_one_letter_code
_entity_poly.pdbx_strand_id
1 'polypeptide(L)'
;MTLPFPETRPVAVFASTETYIASRDLEVAVNAAVTLQRPLLVKGEPGTGKTMLAHEVAAALGMELIEWHVKSTTKAQQGLYEYDAVSRLRDGQLGDPRVHEIGNYIVRGKLWDAFAADKPVVVLIDEVDKADIEFPNDLLLELDRMRFFVYETRQDVVARHRPVVIITSNNEKELPDAFLRRCFFHYIRFPDRATMERIVAAHYPELRSDLAREALNVFFQIRDVPGLKKKPATSELLDWLKLLMVDDLPAEVLRSRETHVVIPPLHGALLKNEQDVHLFERIAFLARRGER
;
A
#
# COMPACT_ATOMS: atom_id res chain seq x y z
N MET A 1 -10.46 4.54 -33.57
CA MET A 1 -9.95 3.16 -33.48
C MET A 1 -10.43 2.61 -32.15
N THR A 2 -11.57 1.91 -32.15
CA THR A 2 -12.25 1.36 -30.97
C THR A 2 -11.42 0.23 -30.40
N LEU A 3 -11.14 0.32 -29.09
CA LEU A 3 -10.43 -0.73 -28.36
C LEU A 3 -11.28 -2.02 -28.34
N PRO A 4 -10.67 -3.21 -28.42
CA PRO A 4 -11.37 -4.48 -28.60
C PRO A 4 -11.94 -5.10 -27.32
N PHE A 5 -12.30 -4.31 -26.31
CA PHE A 5 -12.87 -4.86 -25.09
C PHE A 5 -14.40 -4.82 -25.17
N PRO A 6 -15.09 -5.96 -25.03
CA PRO A 6 -16.54 -6.00 -25.08
C PRO A 6 -17.17 -5.26 -23.89
N GLU A 7 -18.36 -4.72 -24.18
CA GLU A 7 -19.18 -3.91 -23.30
C GLU A 7 -19.43 -4.51 -21.90
N THR A 8 -19.24 -3.67 -20.96
CA THR A 8 -19.75 -3.59 -19.57
C THR A 8 -20.69 -4.69 -19.10
N ARG A 9 -20.14 -5.67 -18.38
CA ARG A 9 -20.88 -6.33 -17.29
C ARG A 9 -21.12 -5.28 -16.19
N PRO A 10 -22.23 -5.38 -15.41
CA PRO A 10 -22.36 -4.55 -14.22
C PRO A 10 -21.11 -4.79 -13.36
N VAL A 11 -20.26 -3.78 -13.27
CA VAL A 11 -19.02 -3.85 -12.48
C VAL A 11 -19.47 -3.93 -11.04
N ALA A 12 -19.04 -4.97 -10.32
CA ALA A 12 -19.23 -5.02 -8.88
C ALA A 12 -18.68 -3.70 -8.29
N VAL A 13 -19.47 -3.08 -7.44
CA VAL A 13 -19.14 -1.77 -6.86
C VAL A 13 -18.35 -2.02 -5.59
N PHE A 14 -17.17 -1.43 -5.49
CA PHE A 14 -16.40 -1.44 -4.26
C PHE A 14 -17.08 -0.56 -3.20
N ALA A 15 -17.21 -1.09 -1.99
CA ALA A 15 -17.66 -0.39 -0.79
C ALA A 15 -16.83 -0.85 0.41
N SER A 16 -16.96 -0.14 1.54
CA SER A 16 -16.35 -0.56 2.81
C SER A 16 -16.70 -2.01 3.14
N THR A 17 -15.72 -2.74 3.66
CA THR A 17 -15.86 -4.12 4.11
C THR A 17 -15.89 -4.19 5.63
N GLU A 18 -16.05 -5.39 6.18
CA GLU A 18 -15.98 -5.59 7.65
C GLU A 18 -14.60 -5.26 8.22
N THR A 19 -13.55 -5.46 7.43
CA THR A 19 -12.14 -5.30 7.83
C THR A 19 -11.51 -4.00 7.35
N TYR A 20 -12.10 -3.33 6.34
CA TYR A 20 -11.57 -2.11 5.74
C TYR A 20 -12.60 -0.99 5.69
N ILE A 21 -12.37 0.03 6.51
CA ILE A 21 -13.24 1.21 6.59
C ILE A 21 -12.81 2.24 5.56
N ALA A 22 -13.40 2.20 4.36
CA ALA A 22 -13.17 3.18 3.32
C ALA A 22 -13.95 4.48 3.60
N SER A 23 -13.38 5.62 3.22
CA SER A 23 -14.16 6.85 3.11
C SER A 23 -15.03 6.80 1.85
N ARG A 24 -16.16 7.53 1.84
CA ARG A 24 -17.00 7.62 0.65
C ARG A 24 -16.25 8.13 -0.57
N ASP A 25 -15.34 9.09 -0.39
CA ASP A 25 -14.54 9.64 -1.47
C ASP A 25 -13.58 8.59 -2.05
N LEU A 26 -13.04 7.70 -1.21
CA LEU A 26 -12.21 6.58 -1.65
C LEU A 26 -13.04 5.55 -2.43
N GLU A 27 -14.23 5.19 -1.95
CA GLU A 27 -15.15 4.29 -2.68
C GLU A 27 -15.48 4.85 -4.07
N VAL A 28 -15.80 6.15 -4.15
CA VAL A 28 -16.06 6.83 -5.42
C VAL A 28 -14.82 6.81 -6.32
N ALA A 29 -13.63 7.06 -5.76
CA ALA A 29 -12.38 7.06 -6.52
C ALA A 29 -12.06 5.68 -7.11
N VAL A 30 -12.20 4.61 -6.33
CA VAL A 30 -12.01 3.23 -6.80
C VAL A 30 -12.99 2.91 -7.94
N ASN A 31 -14.28 3.15 -7.73
CA ASN A 31 -15.31 2.83 -8.71
C ASN A 31 -15.15 3.67 -10.00
N ALA A 32 -14.76 4.94 -9.88
CA ALA A 32 -14.46 5.78 -11.02
C ALA A 32 -13.24 5.28 -11.82
N ALA A 33 -12.16 4.90 -11.14
CA ALA A 33 -10.97 4.35 -11.78
C ALA A 33 -11.28 3.06 -12.55
N VAL A 34 -12.06 2.15 -11.95
CA VAL A 34 -12.52 0.91 -12.57
C VAL A 34 -13.40 1.22 -13.80
N THR A 35 -14.35 2.11 -13.67
CA THR A 35 -15.26 2.49 -14.76
C THR A 35 -14.53 3.16 -15.92
N LEU A 36 -13.59 4.05 -15.62
CA LEU A 36 -12.78 4.76 -16.62
C LEU A 36 -11.66 3.88 -17.18
N GLN A 37 -11.45 2.68 -16.63
CA GLN A 37 -10.34 1.80 -17.00
C GLN A 37 -8.97 2.49 -16.90
N ARG A 38 -8.77 3.32 -15.87
CA ARG A 38 -7.53 4.03 -15.60
C ARG A 38 -6.86 3.47 -14.34
N PRO A 39 -5.53 3.46 -14.26
CA PRO A 39 -4.84 3.15 -13.01
C PRO A 39 -5.31 4.09 -11.90
N LEU A 40 -5.59 3.54 -10.71
CA LEU A 40 -5.87 4.30 -9.50
C LEU A 40 -4.55 4.55 -8.76
N LEU A 41 -4.12 5.81 -8.71
CA LEU A 41 -2.97 6.21 -7.90
C LEU A 41 -3.46 6.67 -6.53
N VAL A 42 -3.06 5.92 -5.50
CA VAL A 42 -3.39 6.20 -4.11
C VAL A 42 -2.16 6.72 -3.38
N LYS A 43 -2.19 7.99 -2.97
CA LYS A 43 -1.17 8.59 -2.11
C LYS A 43 -1.67 8.72 -0.67
N GLY A 44 -0.76 8.75 0.29
CA GLY A 44 -1.08 9.00 1.70
C GLY A 44 0.08 8.68 2.61
N GLU A 45 -0.04 9.07 3.88
CA GLU A 45 0.97 8.74 4.90
C GLU A 45 1.19 7.22 5.00
N PRO A 46 2.38 6.76 5.41
CA PRO A 46 2.61 5.35 5.74
C PRO A 46 1.57 4.83 6.74
N GLY A 47 1.14 3.58 6.58
CA GLY A 47 0.19 2.93 7.49
C GLY A 47 -1.26 3.43 7.42
N THR A 48 -1.66 4.09 6.33
CA THR A 48 -3.05 4.50 6.07
C THR A 48 -3.88 3.44 5.33
N GLY A 49 -3.38 2.21 5.19
CA GLY A 49 -4.12 1.11 4.57
C GLY A 49 -4.10 1.08 3.03
N LYS A 50 -3.14 1.75 2.37
CA LYS A 50 -3.05 1.78 0.89
C LYS A 50 -2.88 0.40 0.26
N THR A 51 -1.99 -0.42 0.79
CA THR A 51 -1.75 -1.79 0.31
C THR A 51 -2.97 -2.67 0.57
N MET A 52 -3.59 -2.56 1.77
CA MET A 52 -4.80 -3.29 2.12
C MET A 52 -5.97 -2.96 1.19
N LEU A 53 -6.07 -1.71 0.70
CA LEU A 53 -7.09 -1.33 -0.27
C LEU A 53 -7.11 -2.24 -1.50
N ALA A 54 -5.94 -2.64 -2.02
CA ALA A 54 -5.89 -3.49 -3.20
C ALA A 54 -6.42 -4.90 -2.91
N HIS A 55 -6.17 -5.45 -1.73
CA HIS A 55 -6.73 -6.73 -1.29
C HIS A 55 -8.25 -6.66 -1.19
N GLU A 56 -8.78 -5.59 -0.58
CA GLU A 56 -10.21 -5.40 -0.40
C GLU A 56 -10.94 -5.15 -1.72
N VAL A 57 -10.31 -4.40 -2.64
CA VAL A 57 -10.86 -4.20 -4.00
C VAL A 57 -10.89 -5.52 -4.76
N ALA A 58 -9.82 -6.32 -4.70
CA ALA A 58 -9.77 -7.62 -5.35
C ALA A 58 -10.86 -8.56 -4.80
N ALA A 59 -11.02 -8.62 -3.47
CA ALA A 59 -12.07 -9.40 -2.83
C ALA A 59 -13.47 -8.94 -3.22
N ALA A 60 -13.75 -7.63 -3.19
CA ALA A 60 -15.04 -7.06 -3.55
C ALA A 60 -15.42 -7.28 -5.02
N LEU A 61 -14.43 -7.27 -5.92
CA LEU A 61 -14.64 -7.53 -7.34
C LEU A 61 -14.61 -9.02 -7.70
N GLY A 62 -14.29 -9.91 -6.75
CA GLY A 62 -14.11 -11.35 -6.98
C GLY A 62 -12.96 -11.66 -7.94
N MET A 63 -11.90 -10.86 -7.92
CA MET A 63 -10.74 -10.96 -8.79
C MET A 63 -9.51 -11.44 -8.02
N GLU A 64 -8.60 -12.11 -8.70
CA GLU A 64 -7.27 -12.44 -8.16
C GLU A 64 -6.43 -11.15 -8.04
N LEU A 65 -5.62 -11.06 -6.98
CA LEU A 65 -4.68 -9.97 -6.77
C LEU A 65 -3.26 -10.42 -7.18
N ILE A 66 -2.65 -9.64 -8.06
CA ILE A 66 -1.23 -9.79 -8.44
C ILE A 66 -0.47 -8.61 -7.84
N GLU A 67 0.46 -8.91 -6.92
CA GLU A 67 1.22 -7.90 -6.19
C GLU A 67 2.62 -7.73 -6.77
N TRP A 68 3.00 -6.49 -7.00
CA TRP A 68 4.34 -6.08 -7.38
C TRP A 68 4.87 -5.01 -6.43
N HIS A 69 5.69 -5.42 -5.47
CA HIS A 69 6.36 -4.52 -4.53
C HIS A 69 7.59 -3.90 -5.17
N VAL A 70 7.57 -2.57 -5.31
CA VAL A 70 8.66 -1.80 -5.90
C VAL A 70 9.74 -1.54 -4.85
N LYS A 71 11.01 -1.75 -5.25
CA LYS A 71 12.20 -1.47 -4.45
C LYS A 71 13.02 -0.37 -5.11
N SER A 72 13.97 0.21 -4.40
CA SER A 72 14.87 1.23 -4.95
C SER A 72 15.69 0.77 -6.16
N THR A 73 15.90 -0.54 -6.29
CA THR A 73 16.61 -1.16 -7.42
C THR A 73 15.68 -1.68 -8.51
N THR A 74 14.37 -1.60 -8.33
CA THR A 74 13.39 -2.14 -9.29
C THR A 74 13.37 -1.29 -10.55
N LYS A 75 13.45 -1.97 -11.70
CA LYS A 75 13.29 -1.36 -13.02
C LYS A 75 11.94 -1.72 -13.62
N ALA A 76 11.37 -0.84 -14.43
CA ALA A 76 10.08 -1.05 -15.09
C ALA A 76 10.04 -2.32 -15.93
N GLN A 77 11.14 -2.63 -16.61
CA GLN A 77 11.31 -3.85 -17.40
C GLN A 77 11.04 -5.13 -16.62
N GLN A 78 11.41 -5.17 -15.31
CA GLN A 78 11.21 -6.34 -14.44
C GLN A 78 9.72 -6.67 -14.18
N GLY A 79 8.86 -5.66 -14.28
CA GLY A 79 7.42 -5.89 -14.25
C GLY A 79 6.89 -6.56 -15.51
N LEU A 80 7.59 -6.40 -16.63
CA LEU A 80 7.25 -7.02 -17.89
C LEU A 80 7.88 -8.39 -18.01
N TYR A 81 9.21 -8.45 -18.14
CA TYR A 81 9.99 -9.68 -18.15
C TYR A 81 11.48 -9.39 -17.95
N GLU A 82 12.23 -10.43 -17.63
CA GLU A 82 13.69 -10.43 -17.61
C GLU A 82 14.22 -11.55 -18.52
N TYR A 83 15.30 -11.26 -19.24
CA TYR A 83 15.99 -12.27 -20.04
C TYR A 83 17.23 -12.76 -19.29
N ASP A 84 17.24 -14.06 -18.91
CA ASP A 84 18.36 -14.70 -18.24
C ASP A 84 19.44 -15.15 -19.24
N ALA A 85 20.18 -14.17 -19.75
CA ALA A 85 21.28 -14.40 -20.66
C ALA A 85 22.42 -15.22 -20.03
N VAL A 86 22.63 -15.08 -18.73
CA VAL A 86 23.70 -15.77 -18.00
C VAL A 86 23.44 -17.28 -17.95
N SER A 87 22.23 -17.67 -17.57
CA SER A 87 21.83 -19.09 -17.56
C SER A 87 21.88 -19.68 -18.96
N ARG A 88 21.42 -18.92 -19.97
CA ARG A 88 21.50 -19.39 -21.37
C ARG A 88 22.93 -19.60 -21.84
N LEU A 89 23.84 -18.68 -21.51
CA LEU A 89 25.26 -18.83 -21.87
C LEU A 89 25.87 -20.06 -21.19
N ARG A 90 25.61 -20.24 -19.90
CA ARG A 90 26.08 -21.41 -19.13
C ARG A 90 25.56 -22.72 -19.74
N ASP A 91 24.26 -22.80 -20.01
CA ASP A 91 23.63 -24.01 -20.56
C ASP A 91 24.17 -24.31 -21.97
N GLY A 92 24.47 -23.26 -22.76
CA GLY A 92 25.15 -23.40 -24.06
C GLY A 92 26.55 -23.99 -23.95
N GLN A 93 27.33 -23.57 -22.96
CA GLN A 93 28.66 -24.13 -22.70
C GLN A 93 28.62 -25.58 -22.22
N LEU A 94 27.56 -25.98 -21.51
CA LEU A 94 27.33 -27.34 -21.03
C LEU A 94 26.69 -28.26 -22.09
N GLY A 95 26.30 -27.71 -23.25
CA GLY A 95 25.62 -28.49 -24.30
C GLY A 95 24.16 -28.83 -23.94
N ASP A 96 23.51 -28.11 -23.03
CA ASP A 96 22.12 -28.33 -22.66
C ASP A 96 21.19 -27.98 -23.84
N PRO A 97 20.32 -28.91 -24.28
CA PRO A 97 19.42 -28.69 -25.41
C PRO A 97 18.42 -27.56 -25.22
N ARG A 98 18.12 -27.15 -23.96
CA ARG A 98 17.23 -26.01 -23.66
C ARG A 98 17.69 -24.70 -24.26
N VAL A 99 19.01 -24.56 -24.57
CA VAL A 99 19.60 -23.36 -25.16
C VAL A 99 18.97 -22.99 -26.52
N HIS A 100 18.44 -23.97 -27.24
CA HIS A 100 17.85 -23.78 -28.58
C HIS A 100 16.50 -23.05 -28.52
N GLU A 101 15.82 -23.11 -27.40
CA GLU A 101 14.54 -22.43 -27.20
C GLU A 101 14.71 -21.23 -26.27
N ILE A 102 14.74 -20.02 -26.84
CA ILE A 102 15.00 -18.77 -26.14
C ILE A 102 13.96 -18.48 -25.06
N GLY A 103 12.72 -18.94 -25.23
CA GLY A 103 11.62 -18.80 -24.29
C GLY A 103 11.91 -19.39 -22.91
N ASN A 104 12.79 -20.43 -22.84
CA ASN A 104 13.20 -21.05 -21.56
C ASN A 104 13.97 -20.09 -20.64
N TYR A 105 14.47 -19.00 -21.17
CA TYR A 105 15.27 -18.00 -20.45
C TYR A 105 14.55 -16.66 -20.31
N ILE A 106 13.26 -16.62 -20.59
CA ILE A 106 12.41 -15.48 -20.31
C ILE A 106 11.71 -15.67 -18.98
N VAL A 107 12.04 -14.85 -18.01
CA VAL A 107 11.39 -14.81 -16.69
C VAL A 107 10.26 -13.79 -16.75
N ARG A 108 9.02 -14.23 -16.58
CA ARG A 108 7.85 -13.33 -16.63
C ARG A 108 7.79 -12.43 -15.42
N GLY A 109 7.47 -11.16 -15.64
CA GLY A 109 7.17 -10.19 -14.60
C GLY A 109 5.67 -10.15 -14.25
N LYS A 110 5.32 -9.41 -13.22
CA LYS A 110 3.96 -9.33 -12.68
C LYS A 110 2.93 -8.76 -13.67
N LEU A 111 3.34 -7.80 -14.51
CA LEU A 111 2.48 -7.27 -15.57
C LEU A 111 2.26 -8.30 -16.69
N TRP A 112 3.27 -9.11 -17.00
CA TRP A 112 3.06 -10.23 -17.93
C TRP A 112 2.01 -11.20 -17.39
N ASP A 113 2.14 -11.63 -16.12
CA ASP A 113 1.19 -12.55 -15.50
C ASP A 113 -0.23 -11.98 -15.56
N ALA A 114 -0.37 -10.67 -15.26
CA ALA A 114 -1.66 -9.98 -15.34
C ALA A 114 -2.23 -9.91 -16.77
N PHE A 115 -1.38 -9.67 -17.77
CA PHE A 115 -1.83 -9.59 -19.17
C PHE A 115 -2.17 -10.96 -19.76
N ALA A 116 -1.48 -12.00 -19.29
CA ALA A 116 -1.72 -13.37 -19.72
C ALA A 116 -2.86 -14.08 -18.97
N ALA A 117 -3.40 -13.46 -17.91
CA ALA A 117 -4.44 -14.04 -17.09
C ALA A 117 -5.71 -14.36 -17.89
N ASP A 118 -6.33 -15.52 -17.60
CA ASP A 118 -7.55 -15.99 -18.28
C ASP A 118 -8.83 -15.31 -17.78
N LYS A 119 -8.72 -14.55 -16.68
CA LYS A 119 -9.80 -13.75 -16.07
C LYS A 119 -9.28 -12.36 -15.72
N PRO A 120 -10.18 -11.37 -15.58
CA PRO A 120 -9.80 -10.07 -15.08
C PRO A 120 -9.14 -10.18 -13.69
N VAL A 121 -8.05 -9.45 -13.46
CA VAL A 121 -7.29 -9.44 -12.21
C VAL A 121 -7.12 -8.01 -11.69
N VAL A 122 -6.82 -7.87 -10.41
CA VAL A 122 -6.33 -6.63 -9.82
C VAL A 122 -4.80 -6.69 -9.78
N VAL A 123 -4.13 -5.63 -10.21
CA VAL A 123 -2.67 -5.48 -10.10
C VAL A 123 -2.38 -4.39 -9.08
N LEU A 124 -1.61 -4.72 -8.08
CA LEU A 124 -1.05 -3.75 -7.13
C LEU A 124 0.41 -3.47 -7.52
N ILE A 125 0.71 -2.20 -7.83
CA ILE A 125 2.08 -1.69 -7.94
C ILE A 125 2.33 -0.88 -6.65
N ASP A 126 2.99 -1.52 -5.69
CA ASP A 126 3.11 -0.99 -4.34
C ASP A 126 4.39 -0.15 -4.17
N GLU A 127 4.25 1.03 -3.55
CA GLU A 127 5.34 1.97 -3.24
C GLU A 127 6.15 2.43 -4.47
N VAL A 128 5.44 2.88 -5.50
CA VAL A 128 6.03 3.29 -6.80
C VAL A 128 7.12 4.38 -6.67
N ASP A 129 7.03 5.20 -5.64
CA ASP A 129 7.97 6.28 -5.32
C ASP A 129 9.29 5.81 -4.68
N LYS A 130 9.44 4.52 -4.37
CA LYS A 130 10.74 3.94 -3.95
C LYS A 130 11.73 3.81 -5.09
N ALA A 131 11.27 3.51 -6.30
CA ALA A 131 12.11 3.39 -7.48
C ALA A 131 12.69 4.74 -7.94
N ASP A 132 13.45 4.71 -9.01
CA ASP A 132 13.95 5.91 -9.66
C ASP A 132 12.80 6.72 -10.29
N ILE A 133 13.02 8.03 -10.46
CA ILE A 133 12.01 8.97 -10.95
C ILE A 133 11.47 8.61 -12.36
N GLU A 134 12.27 7.94 -13.17
CA GLU A 134 11.88 7.51 -14.52
C GLU A 134 11.00 6.25 -14.52
N PHE A 135 11.04 5.45 -13.45
CA PHE A 135 10.31 4.18 -13.37
C PHE A 135 8.81 4.31 -13.71
N PRO A 136 8.05 5.28 -13.15
CA PRO A 136 6.64 5.43 -13.52
C PRO A 136 6.44 5.78 -14.98
N ASN A 137 7.33 6.60 -15.56
CA ASN A 137 7.25 6.98 -16.95
C ASN A 137 7.51 5.80 -17.90
N ASP A 138 8.45 4.92 -17.52
CA ASP A 138 8.81 3.73 -18.30
C ASP A 138 7.67 2.70 -18.38
N LEU A 139 6.66 2.78 -17.50
CA LEU A 139 5.48 1.92 -17.53
C LEU A 139 4.28 2.55 -18.25
N LEU A 140 4.36 3.82 -18.60
CA LEU A 140 3.19 4.55 -19.12
C LEU A 140 2.58 3.92 -20.36
N LEU A 141 3.43 3.51 -21.30
CA LEU A 141 2.99 2.98 -22.59
C LEU A 141 2.29 1.64 -22.42
N GLU A 142 2.86 0.78 -21.59
CA GLU A 142 2.37 -0.57 -21.30
C GLU A 142 1.04 -0.51 -20.56
N LEU A 143 0.92 0.38 -19.56
CA LEU A 143 -0.32 0.58 -18.82
C LEU A 143 -1.42 1.26 -19.62
N ASP A 144 -1.07 2.13 -20.58
CA ASP A 144 -2.06 2.76 -21.46
C ASP A 144 -2.58 1.77 -22.51
N ARG A 145 -1.64 1.07 -23.16
CA ARG A 145 -1.93 0.19 -24.31
C ARG A 145 -2.25 -1.23 -23.90
N MET A 146 -1.98 -1.60 -22.65
CA MET A 146 -2.10 -2.97 -22.14
C MET A 146 -1.40 -4.00 -23.01
N ARG A 147 -0.19 -3.65 -23.48
CA ARG A 147 0.65 -4.52 -24.30
C ARG A 147 2.11 -4.10 -24.18
N PHE A 148 3.01 -5.06 -24.42
CA PHE A 148 4.45 -4.83 -24.58
C PHE A 148 5.05 -5.84 -25.54
N PHE A 149 6.26 -5.56 -26.02
CA PHE A 149 6.97 -6.40 -26.98
C PHE A 149 8.15 -7.09 -26.29
N VAL A 150 8.29 -8.40 -26.53
CA VAL A 150 9.41 -9.23 -26.03
C VAL A 150 10.43 -9.34 -27.15
N TYR A 151 11.56 -8.67 -27.01
CA TYR A 151 12.56 -8.54 -28.07
C TYR A 151 13.21 -9.86 -28.45
N GLU A 152 13.49 -10.72 -27.47
CA GLU A 152 14.19 -11.99 -27.64
C GLU A 152 13.35 -13.01 -28.41
N THR A 153 12.07 -13.08 -28.11
CA THR A 153 11.12 -13.98 -28.79
C THR A 153 10.37 -13.34 -29.94
N ARG A 154 10.52 -12.01 -30.12
CA ARG A 154 9.79 -11.20 -31.12
C ARG A 154 8.27 -11.33 -31.01
N GLN A 155 7.75 -11.41 -29.80
CA GLN A 155 6.33 -11.58 -29.52
C GLN A 155 5.72 -10.33 -28.90
N ASP A 156 4.51 -9.99 -29.32
CA ASP A 156 3.67 -9.03 -28.61
C ASP A 156 2.89 -9.76 -27.53
N VAL A 157 2.99 -9.28 -26.29
CA VAL A 157 2.13 -9.69 -25.19
C VAL A 157 1.04 -8.64 -25.06
N VAL A 158 -0.19 -9.04 -25.31
CA VAL A 158 -1.39 -8.18 -25.24
C VAL A 158 -2.28 -8.69 -24.12
N ALA A 159 -2.79 -7.81 -23.29
CA ALA A 159 -3.67 -8.19 -22.21
C ALA A 159 -4.96 -8.83 -22.74
N ARG A 160 -5.25 -10.05 -22.31
CA ARG A 160 -6.50 -10.79 -22.63
C ARG A 160 -7.70 -10.10 -21.99
N HIS A 161 -7.52 -9.64 -20.77
CA HIS A 161 -8.47 -8.83 -20.01
C HIS A 161 -7.75 -7.62 -19.46
N ARG A 162 -8.40 -6.43 -19.51
CA ARG A 162 -7.80 -5.23 -18.93
C ARG A 162 -7.79 -5.38 -17.40
N PRO A 163 -6.62 -5.40 -16.74
CA PRO A 163 -6.55 -5.47 -15.29
C PRO A 163 -7.01 -4.17 -14.64
N VAL A 164 -7.53 -4.25 -13.42
CA VAL A 164 -7.69 -3.11 -12.54
C VAL A 164 -6.33 -2.83 -11.90
N VAL A 165 -5.74 -1.66 -12.18
CA VAL A 165 -4.41 -1.32 -11.69
C VAL A 165 -4.53 -0.34 -10.53
N ILE A 166 -3.98 -0.72 -9.37
CA ILE A 166 -3.87 0.12 -8.18
C ILE A 166 -2.40 0.38 -7.92
N ILE A 167 -2.04 1.65 -7.77
CA ILE A 167 -0.67 2.10 -7.58
C ILE A 167 -0.61 2.86 -6.27
N THR A 168 0.32 2.52 -5.37
CA THR A 168 0.48 3.21 -4.10
C THR A 168 1.75 4.05 -4.07
N SER A 169 1.71 5.13 -3.29
CA SER A 169 2.85 5.99 -3.02
C SER A 169 2.78 6.54 -1.59
N ASN A 170 3.90 6.53 -0.88
CA ASN A 170 4.05 7.14 0.45
C ASN A 170 4.42 8.62 0.39
N ASN A 171 4.46 9.20 -0.80
CA ASN A 171 4.85 10.59 -1.04
C ASN A 171 6.31 10.90 -0.64
N GLU A 172 7.20 9.89 -0.74
CA GLU A 172 8.62 10.06 -0.47
C GLU A 172 9.32 10.83 -1.59
N LYS A 173 8.85 10.65 -2.84
CA LYS A 173 9.31 11.36 -4.03
C LYS A 173 8.14 11.88 -4.84
N GLU A 174 8.36 12.96 -5.57
CA GLU A 174 7.39 13.46 -6.55
C GLU A 174 7.30 12.51 -7.75
N LEU A 175 6.10 12.31 -8.24
CA LEU A 175 5.84 11.50 -9.43
C LEU A 175 5.72 12.42 -10.66
N PRO A 176 6.18 11.99 -11.84
CA PRO A 176 6.14 12.80 -13.05
C PRO A 176 4.71 13.20 -13.47
N ASP A 177 4.52 14.43 -13.93
CA ASP A 177 3.23 14.95 -14.37
C ASP A 177 2.58 14.08 -15.47
N ALA A 178 3.39 13.56 -16.39
CA ALA A 178 2.93 12.68 -17.46
C ALA A 178 2.25 11.42 -16.91
N PHE A 179 2.79 10.86 -15.83
CA PHE A 179 2.23 9.71 -15.13
C PHE A 179 0.95 10.09 -14.37
N LEU A 180 0.98 11.19 -13.63
CA LEU A 180 -0.19 11.67 -12.85
C LEU A 180 -1.42 11.88 -13.73
N ARG A 181 -1.27 12.45 -14.94
CA ARG A 181 -2.36 12.71 -15.89
C ARG A 181 -3.04 11.45 -16.42
N ARG A 182 -2.37 10.30 -16.36
CA ARG A 182 -2.91 9.01 -16.81
C ARG A 182 -3.61 8.21 -15.72
N CYS A 183 -3.37 8.58 -14.46
CA CYS A 183 -3.98 7.94 -13.31
C CYS A 183 -5.26 8.66 -12.88
N PHE A 184 -6.17 7.92 -12.27
CA PHE A 184 -7.17 8.51 -11.39
C PHE A 184 -6.50 8.68 -10.02
N PHE A 185 -6.50 9.89 -9.48
CA PHE A 185 -5.76 10.21 -8.27
C PHE A 185 -6.66 10.27 -7.04
N HIS A 186 -6.22 9.67 -5.94
CA HIS A 186 -6.84 9.83 -4.63
C HIS A 186 -5.79 9.97 -3.54
N TYR A 187 -6.00 10.90 -2.61
CA TYR A 187 -5.17 11.07 -1.43
C TYR A 187 -5.90 10.56 -0.19
N ILE A 188 -5.40 9.47 0.42
CA ILE A 188 -5.91 8.96 1.69
C ILE A 188 -5.37 9.82 2.81
N ARG A 189 -6.24 10.61 3.43
CA ARG A 189 -5.92 11.36 4.64
C ARG A 189 -5.80 10.41 5.82
N PHE A 190 -4.97 10.80 6.78
CA PHE A 190 -4.92 10.05 8.03
C PHE A 190 -6.31 10.05 8.67
N PRO A 191 -6.81 8.90 9.17
CA PRO A 191 -8.15 8.79 9.75
C PRO A 191 -8.35 9.77 10.90
N ASP A 192 -9.47 10.47 10.91
CA ASP A 192 -9.92 11.22 12.07
C ASP A 192 -10.30 10.28 13.22
N ARG A 193 -10.58 10.85 14.38
CA ARG A 193 -10.90 10.08 15.58
C ARG A 193 -12.10 9.14 15.38
N ALA A 194 -13.18 9.64 14.79
CA ALA A 194 -14.39 8.86 14.58
C ALA A 194 -14.15 7.69 13.62
N THR A 195 -13.40 7.92 12.55
CA THR A 195 -12.99 6.87 11.63
C THR A 195 -12.05 5.86 12.32
N MET A 196 -11.12 6.33 13.13
CA MET A 196 -10.19 5.46 13.86
C MET A 196 -10.92 4.58 14.89
N GLU A 197 -11.93 5.11 15.59
CA GLU A 197 -12.80 4.32 16.48
C GLU A 197 -13.49 3.17 15.72
N ARG A 198 -13.98 3.43 14.51
CA ARG A 198 -14.58 2.40 13.64
C ARG A 198 -13.55 1.37 13.19
N ILE A 199 -12.34 1.79 12.83
CA ILE A 199 -11.25 0.88 12.45
C ILE A 199 -10.88 -0.02 13.62
N VAL A 200 -10.71 0.54 14.82
CA VAL A 200 -10.39 -0.24 16.02
C VAL A 200 -11.50 -1.24 16.35
N ALA A 201 -12.77 -0.82 16.27
CA ALA A 201 -13.91 -1.71 16.52
C ALA A 201 -14.02 -2.85 15.49
N ALA A 202 -13.65 -2.59 14.24
CA ALA A 202 -13.62 -3.60 13.17
C ALA A 202 -12.51 -4.65 13.41
N HIS A 203 -11.33 -4.23 13.87
CA HIS A 203 -10.20 -5.12 14.11
C HIS A 203 -10.26 -5.85 15.46
N TYR A 204 -10.82 -5.22 16.47
CA TYR A 204 -10.87 -5.72 17.86
C TYR A 204 -12.28 -5.55 18.46
N PRO A 205 -13.27 -6.31 17.99
CA PRO A 205 -14.65 -6.19 18.48
C PRO A 205 -14.81 -6.53 19.97
N GLU A 206 -13.90 -7.35 20.52
CA GLU A 206 -13.86 -7.71 21.93
C GLU A 206 -13.11 -6.70 22.81
N LEU A 207 -12.49 -5.66 22.25
CA LEU A 207 -11.74 -4.67 23.02
C LEU A 207 -12.68 -3.86 23.93
N ARG A 208 -12.34 -3.79 25.21
CA ARG A 208 -13.09 -3.00 26.19
C ARG A 208 -13.15 -1.54 25.78
N SER A 209 -14.34 -0.97 25.77
CA SER A 209 -14.61 0.39 25.29
C SER A 209 -13.88 1.50 26.08
N ASP A 210 -13.64 1.27 27.38
CA ASP A 210 -12.85 2.18 28.23
C ASP A 210 -11.38 2.17 27.82
N LEU A 211 -10.79 1.00 27.60
CA LEU A 211 -9.39 0.86 27.15
C LEU A 211 -9.21 1.46 25.73
N ALA A 212 -10.14 1.15 24.80
CA ALA A 212 -10.11 1.71 23.45
C ALA A 212 -10.10 3.24 23.47
N ARG A 213 -10.98 3.85 24.28
CA ARG A 213 -11.09 5.30 24.38
C ARG A 213 -9.82 5.94 24.93
N GLU A 214 -9.26 5.38 26.01
CA GLU A 214 -8.04 5.95 26.61
C GLU A 214 -6.82 5.73 25.69
N ALA A 215 -6.71 4.58 25.04
CA ALA A 215 -5.65 4.33 24.06
C ALA A 215 -5.71 5.29 22.88
N LEU A 216 -6.90 5.58 22.34
CA LEU A 216 -7.08 6.57 21.29
C LEU A 216 -6.73 7.99 21.77
N ASN A 217 -7.07 8.35 23.02
CA ASN A 217 -6.66 9.62 23.61
C ASN A 217 -5.15 9.76 23.58
N VAL A 218 -4.43 8.78 24.11
CA VAL A 218 -2.97 8.77 24.15
C VAL A 218 -2.38 8.79 22.74
N PHE A 219 -2.90 7.99 21.83
CA PHE A 219 -2.42 7.92 20.44
C PHE A 219 -2.51 9.27 19.72
N PHE A 220 -3.65 9.95 19.77
CA PHE A 220 -3.81 11.26 19.14
C PHE A 220 -2.97 12.34 19.83
N GLN A 221 -2.87 12.32 21.18
CA GLN A 221 -1.96 13.20 21.90
C GLN A 221 -0.51 13.04 21.44
N ILE A 222 -0.04 11.79 21.27
CA ILE A 222 1.29 11.53 20.74
C ILE A 222 1.44 12.15 19.35
N ARG A 223 0.49 11.91 18.44
CA ARG A 223 0.56 12.43 17.06
C ARG A 223 0.56 13.96 16.98
N ASP A 224 -0.03 14.63 17.96
CA ASP A 224 -0.13 16.09 18.02
C ASP A 224 1.11 16.74 18.63
N VAL A 225 2.05 15.97 19.20
CA VAL A 225 3.30 16.51 19.75
C VAL A 225 4.14 17.13 18.62
N PRO A 226 4.47 18.43 18.75
CA PRO A 226 5.33 19.10 17.76
C PRO A 226 6.74 18.52 17.75
N GLY A 227 7.32 18.37 16.56
CA GLY A 227 8.71 17.97 16.39
C GLY A 227 8.95 16.46 16.33
N LEU A 228 7.89 15.64 16.33
CA LEU A 228 8.02 14.20 16.03
C LEU A 228 8.64 13.99 14.65
N LYS A 229 9.64 13.13 14.59
CA LYS A 229 10.27 12.68 13.34
C LYS A 229 9.37 11.70 12.60
N LYS A 230 8.72 10.81 13.35
CA LYS A 230 7.79 9.83 12.80
C LYS A 230 6.52 9.76 13.65
N LYS A 231 5.43 10.27 13.09
CA LYS A 231 4.10 10.13 13.71
C LYS A 231 3.66 8.66 13.64
N PRO A 232 3.15 8.08 14.74
CA PRO A 232 2.65 6.71 14.71
C PRO A 232 1.45 6.59 13.77
N ALA A 233 1.40 5.50 12.99
CA ALA A 233 0.37 5.23 12.01
C ALA A 233 -0.73 4.30 12.56
N THR A 234 -1.74 4.00 11.74
CA THR A 234 -2.85 3.11 12.13
C THR A 234 -2.35 1.71 12.46
N SER A 235 -1.38 1.18 11.72
CA SER A 235 -0.78 -0.14 11.98
C SER A 235 -0.11 -0.20 13.35
N GLU A 236 0.67 0.83 13.71
CA GLU A 236 1.31 0.92 15.02
C GLU A 236 0.29 1.04 16.17
N LEU A 237 -0.83 1.73 15.95
CA LEU A 237 -1.93 1.76 16.91
C LEU A 237 -2.54 0.37 17.12
N LEU A 238 -2.85 -0.35 16.03
CA LEU A 238 -3.43 -1.68 16.11
C LEU A 238 -2.50 -2.67 16.82
N ASP A 239 -1.20 -2.63 16.48
CA ASP A 239 -0.19 -3.44 17.17
C ASP A 239 -0.12 -3.11 18.67
N TRP A 240 -0.14 -1.83 19.01
CA TRP A 240 -0.11 -1.39 20.40
C TRP A 240 -1.35 -1.85 21.18
N LEU A 241 -2.55 -1.70 20.60
CA LEU A 241 -3.79 -2.20 21.21
C LEU A 241 -3.74 -3.70 21.44
N LYS A 242 -3.24 -4.47 20.47
CA LYS A 242 -3.06 -5.91 20.62
C LYS A 242 -2.18 -6.26 21.82
N LEU A 243 -1.07 -5.54 21.99
CA LEU A 243 -0.17 -5.75 23.14
C LEU A 243 -0.84 -5.37 24.47
N LEU A 244 -1.60 -4.25 24.52
CA LEU A 244 -2.35 -3.86 25.71
C LEU A 244 -3.39 -4.92 26.11
N MET A 245 -4.04 -5.57 25.12
CA MET A 245 -4.99 -6.65 25.36
C MET A 245 -4.31 -7.93 25.86
N VAL A 246 -3.16 -8.30 25.26
CA VAL A 246 -2.40 -9.50 25.68
C VAL A 246 -1.90 -9.38 27.13
N ASP A 247 -1.45 -8.19 27.51
CA ASP A 247 -0.96 -7.92 28.86
C ASP A 247 -2.09 -7.58 29.86
N ASP A 248 -3.36 -7.65 29.43
CA ASP A 248 -4.57 -7.32 30.19
C ASP A 248 -4.44 -6.00 30.98
N LEU A 249 -3.88 -4.98 30.34
CA LEU A 249 -3.62 -3.69 30.99
C LEU A 249 -4.93 -2.94 31.22
N PRO A 250 -5.18 -2.48 32.48
CA PRO A 250 -6.37 -1.71 32.77
C PRO A 250 -6.30 -0.30 32.16
N ALA A 251 -7.45 0.26 31.79
CA ALA A 251 -7.55 1.58 31.19
C ALA A 251 -6.98 2.70 32.09
N GLU A 252 -6.97 2.49 33.41
CA GLU A 252 -6.42 3.43 34.41
C GLU A 252 -4.93 3.71 34.22
N VAL A 253 -4.18 2.74 33.69
CA VAL A 253 -2.73 2.90 33.41
C VAL A 253 -2.49 3.92 32.29
N LEU A 254 -3.47 4.07 31.37
CA LEU A 254 -3.41 5.03 30.28
C LEU A 254 -3.97 6.41 30.67
N ARG A 255 -4.74 6.48 31.78
CA ARG A 255 -5.26 7.76 32.28
C ARG A 255 -4.14 8.52 32.97
N SER A 256 -3.51 9.43 32.25
CA SER A 256 -2.64 10.40 32.88
C SER A 256 -3.47 11.29 33.81
N ARG A 257 -3.16 11.31 35.11
CA ARG A 257 -3.80 12.23 36.06
C ARG A 257 -3.34 13.68 35.88
N GLU A 258 -2.35 13.90 35.06
CA GLU A 258 -1.69 15.20 34.85
C GLU A 258 -1.61 15.52 33.35
N THR A 259 -1.76 16.78 33.04
CA THR A 259 -1.85 17.40 31.71
C THR A 259 -0.60 17.22 30.82
N HIS A 260 0.31 16.32 31.17
CA HIS A 260 1.59 16.19 30.50
C HIS A 260 1.74 14.79 29.88
N VAL A 261 2.20 14.79 28.65
CA VAL A 261 2.43 13.59 27.83
C VAL A 261 3.39 12.65 28.55
N VAL A 262 2.83 11.62 29.18
CA VAL A 262 3.61 10.53 29.78
C VAL A 262 3.92 9.50 28.70
N ILE A 263 5.12 8.94 28.72
CA ILE A 263 5.48 7.82 27.84
C ILE A 263 4.53 6.65 28.15
N PRO A 264 3.71 6.19 27.22
CA PRO A 264 2.76 5.14 27.50
C PRO A 264 3.46 3.78 27.66
N PRO A 265 2.85 2.81 28.36
CA PRO A 265 3.36 1.45 28.40
C PRO A 265 3.50 0.90 26.98
N LEU A 266 4.50 0.04 26.76
CA LEU A 266 4.74 -0.59 25.45
C LEU A 266 4.94 0.44 24.30
N HIS A 267 5.43 1.63 24.62
CA HIS A 267 5.62 2.74 23.67
C HIS A 267 6.46 2.39 22.43
N GLY A 268 7.31 1.37 22.50
CA GLY A 268 8.05 0.86 21.34
C GLY A 268 7.17 0.36 20.20
N ALA A 269 5.88 0.10 20.44
CA ALA A 269 4.92 -0.15 19.38
C ALA A 269 4.59 1.13 18.60
N LEU A 270 4.51 2.28 19.27
CA LEU A 270 4.10 3.58 18.73
C LEU A 270 5.29 4.44 18.27
N LEU A 271 6.37 4.49 19.07
CA LEU A 271 7.54 5.33 18.83
C LEU A 271 8.65 4.49 18.18
N LYS A 272 8.90 4.73 16.90
CA LYS A 272 9.87 3.96 16.10
C LYS A 272 11.18 4.72 15.83
N ASN A 273 11.39 5.83 16.55
CA ASN A 273 12.58 6.67 16.39
C ASN A 273 13.11 7.05 17.77
N GLU A 274 14.42 6.85 17.98
CA GLU A 274 15.09 7.16 19.25
C GLU A 274 14.95 8.64 19.65
N GLN A 275 15.04 9.56 18.67
CA GLN A 275 14.88 10.99 18.93
C GLN A 275 13.46 11.32 19.43
N ASP A 276 12.44 10.59 18.97
CA ASP A 276 11.07 10.75 19.42
C ASP A 276 10.92 10.26 20.87
N VAL A 277 11.55 9.14 21.23
CA VAL A 277 11.57 8.67 22.63
C VAL A 277 12.22 9.71 23.54
N HIS A 278 13.38 10.23 23.19
CA HIS A 278 14.07 11.28 23.95
C HIS A 278 13.26 12.59 24.03
N LEU A 279 12.49 12.92 22.99
CA LEU A 279 11.59 14.07 23.03
C LEU A 279 10.54 13.90 24.14
N PHE A 280 9.92 12.71 24.21
CA PHE A 280 8.92 12.40 25.24
C PHE A 280 9.53 12.36 26.64
N GLU A 281 10.71 11.77 26.83
CA GLU A 281 11.42 11.79 28.11
C GLU A 281 11.68 13.21 28.60
N ARG A 282 12.10 14.09 27.69
CA ARG A 282 12.33 15.52 28.02
C ARG A 282 11.05 16.26 28.37
N ILE A 283 9.96 16.02 27.62
CA ILE A 283 8.64 16.61 27.92
C ILE A 283 8.19 16.16 29.32
N ALA A 284 8.25 14.87 29.60
CA ALA A 284 7.89 14.29 30.91
C ALA A 284 8.75 14.86 32.04
N PHE A 285 10.05 15.08 31.79
CA PHE A 285 10.95 15.67 32.78
C PHE A 285 10.62 17.15 33.08
N LEU A 286 10.34 17.94 32.05
CA LEU A 286 9.98 19.35 32.19
C LEU A 286 8.66 19.53 32.94
N ALA A 287 7.69 18.66 32.65
CA ALA A 287 6.41 18.64 33.29
C ALA A 287 6.53 18.46 34.82
N ARG A 288 7.32 17.47 35.25
CA ARG A 288 7.59 17.23 36.70
C ARG A 288 8.30 18.38 37.39
N ARG A 289 8.99 19.25 36.66
CA ARG A 289 9.69 20.44 37.22
C ARG A 289 8.81 21.67 37.31
N GLY A 290 7.80 21.79 36.44
CA GLY A 290 6.87 22.93 36.45
C GLY A 290 5.83 22.85 37.57
N GLU A 291 5.71 21.74 38.26
CA GLU A 291 4.80 21.51 39.38
C GLU A 291 5.45 21.75 40.75
N ARG A 292 6.69 22.21 40.81
CA ARG A 292 7.37 22.67 42.03
C ARG A 292 7.57 24.18 42.00
#